data_b4ffff4c50e6828c80a02322358dc910
#
_entry.id   b4ffff4c50e6828c80a02322358dc910
#
_cell.length_a   1.000
_cell.length_b   1.000
_cell.length_c   1.000
_cell.angle_alpha   90.00
_cell.angle_beta   90.00
_cell.angle_gamma   90.00
#
_symmetry.space_group_name_H-M   'P 1'
#
loop_
_entity.id
_entity.type
_entity.pdbx_description
1 polymer ?
#
loop_
_entity_poly.entity_id
_entity_poly.type
_entity_poly.pdbx_seq_one_letter_code
_entity_poly.pdbx_strand_id
1 'polypeptide(L)'
;MLIANPIYDTVFKRLMENKRIARFFVETLIGEKIEDIAMMPHDYTYHAKVSKNERKKETVEDSKQEWEILSIIRFDFVATIRTTDGNSKKVIIEIQKSSKPTDLMRFRTYLAEQYKRRDVVEVASGKVEKALPIICIYLLGFKLTNIQSAAIKVCRNYIDMVSQTEIKQKNEWIDALTHDGYFVQIPHITGKPRTSLEKLLSVFEQKYFFDEKNTLKDYEYPIDDDNLKMMVEMLKHAASDAKTRREMEEAWWADENEKEQERLEKELKETAKAIEEKDKTIEESRKSLVEKDKTIEEKDRTIEEKDKEIEELKRQLKK
;
A
#
# COMPACT_ATOMS: atom_id res chain seq x y z
N MET A 1 17.62 25.37 2.63
CA MET A 1 16.52 26.02 3.39
C MET A 1 15.62 24.94 3.99
N LEU A 2 15.23 25.12 5.26
CA LEU A 2 14.45 24.11 5.97
C LEU A 2 12.99 24.08 5.50
N ILE A 3 12.51 22.90 5.10
CA ILE A 3 11.13 22.66 4.66
C ILE A 3 10.55 21.43 5.38
N ALA A 4 9.23 21.40 5.53
CA ALA A 4 8.51 20.20 5.98
C ALA A 4 8.52 19.11 4.89
N ASN A 5 8.61 17.86 5.30
CA ASN A 5 8.62 16.74 4.37
C ASN A 5 7.21 16.51 3.77
N PRO A 6 7.01 16.69 2.45
CA PRO A 6 5.69 16.59 1.83
C PRO A 6 5.14 15.15 1.70
N ILE A 7 5.88 14.14 2.13
CA ILE A 7 5.36 12.75 2.19
C ILE A 7 4.37 12.54 3.35
N TYR A 8 4.36 13.45 4.32
CA TYR A 8 3.38 13.41 5.40
C TYR A 8 2.03 13.93 4.92
N ASP A 9 0.98 13.16 5.18
CA ASP A 9 -0.39 13.43 4.74
C ASP A 9 -0.86 14.85 5.10
N THR A 10 -0.61 15.29 6.33
CA THR A 10 -0.98 16.64 6.78
C THR A 10 -0.28 17.74 5.95
N VAL A 11 0.98 17.54 5.56
CA VAL A 11 1.74 18.51 4.74
C VAL A 11 1.25 18.49 3.31
N PHE A 12 1.05 17.30 2.74
CA PHE A 12 0.57 17.14 1.38
C PHE A 12 -0.83 17.73 1.18
N LYS A 13 -1.77 17.42 2.08
CA LYS A 13 -3.12 17.99 2.05
C LYS A 13 -3.10 19.50 2.09
N ARG A 14 -2.29 20.08 2.98
CA ARG A 14 -2.14 21.53 3.08
C ARG A 14 -1.59 22.16 1.79
N LEU A 15 -0.67 21.50 1.08
CA LEU A 15 -0.22 21.93 -0.25
C LEU A 15 -1.36 21.88 -1.26
N MET A 16 -2.10 20.77 -1.29
CA MET A 16 -3.16 20.52 -2.27
C MET A 16 -4.42 21.36 -2.02
N GLU A 17 -4.65 21.89 -0.82
CA GLU A 17 -5.69 22.88 -0.53
C GLU A 17 -5.49 24.19 -1.32
N ASN A 18 -4.25 24.52 -1.68
CA ASN A 18 -3.97 25.66 -2.54
C ASN A 18 -4.25 25.29 -4.01
N LYS A 19 -5.33 25.81 -4.57
CA LYS A 19 -5.79 25.53 -5.95
C LYS A 19 -4.70 25.77 -7.01
N ARG A 20 -3.86 26.80 -6.84
CA ARG A 20 -2.75 27.11 -7.75
C ARG A 20 -1.66 26.04 -7.68
N ILE A 21 -1.31 25.60 -6.48
CA ILE A 21 -0.30 24.55 -6.27
C ILE A 21 -0.85 23.19 -6.73
N ALA A 22 -2.08 22.84 -6.38
CA ALA A 22 -2.71 21.61 -6.83
C ALA A 22 -2.74 21.53 -8.38
N ARG A 23 -3.12 22.62 -9.04
CA ARG A 23 -3.10 22.69 -10.50
C ARG A 23 -1.69 22.52 -11.07
N PHE A 24 -0.70 23.26 -10.54
CA PHE A 24 0.71 23.15 -10.95
C PHE A 24 1.25 21.72 -10.78
N PHE A 25 0.94 21.09 -9.64
CA PHE A 25 1.36 19.74 -9.34
C PHE A 25 0.79 18.74 -10.36
N VAL A 26 -0.52 18.76 -10.56
CA VAL A 26 -1.19 17.86 -11.50
C VAL A 26 -0.75 18.12 -12.95
N GLU A 27 -0.72 19.38 -13.42
CA GLU A 27 -0.25 19.73 -14.76
C GLU A 27 1.14 19.18 -15.05
N THR A 28 2.05 19.36 -14.10
CA THR A 28 3.45 18.95 -14.27
C THR A 28 3.60 17.42 -14.30
N LEU A 29 2.81 16.70 -13.51
CA LEU A 29 2.85 15.23 -13.48
C LEU A 29 2.20 14.59 -14.69
N ILE A 30 1.03 15.07 -15.11
CA ILE A 30 0.32 14.46 -16.25
C ILE A 30 0.85 14.94 -17.60
N GLY A 31 1.53 16.10 -17.62
CA GLY A 31 2.04 16.72 -18.84
C GLY A 31 0.94 17.37 -19.71
N GLU A 32 -0.23 17.66 -19.13
CA GLU A 32 -1.36 18.28 -19.83
C GLU A 32 -1.69 19.63 -19.17
N LYS A 33 -2.03 20.63 -19.98
CA LYS A 33 -2.46 21.94 -19.46
C LYS A 33 -3.86 21.87 -18.89
N ILE A 34 -4.01 22.38 -17.66
CA ILE A 34 -5.28 22.40 -16.94
C ILE A 34 -5.83 23.83 -16.93
N GLU A 35 -7.06 24.00 -17.41
CA GLU A 35 -7.77 25.28 -17.35
C GLU A 35 -8.32 25.53 -15.95
N ASP A 36 -8.97 24.51 -15.38
CA ASP A 36 -9.56 24.59 -14.05
C ASP A 36 -9.39 23.29 -13.26
N ILE A 37 -9.34 23.43 -11.94
CA ILE A 37 -9.29 22.32 -10.98
C ILE A 37 -10.30 22.58 -9.85
N ALA A 38 -11.20 21.65 -9.64
CA ALA A 38 -12.19 21.67 -8.57
C ALA A 38 -11.92 20.54 -7.60
N MET A 39 -11.57 20.88 -6.36
CA MET A 39 -11.31 19.91 -5.31
C MET A 39 -12.61 19.22 -4.88
N MET A 40 -12.54 17.94 -4.60
CA MET A 40 -13.65 17.14 -4.12
C MET A 40 -13.41 16.73 -2.66
N PRO A 41 -14.47 16.38 -1.91
CA PRO A 41 -14.31 15.82 -0.57
C PRO A 41 -13.38 14.62 -0.57
N HIS A 42 -12.50 14.52 0.43
CA HIS A 42 -11.54 13.42 0.57
C HIS A 42 -12.10 12.24 1.36
N ASP A 43 -13.05 12.52 2.26
CA ASP A 43 -13.62 11.53 3.17
C ASP A 43 -14.97 11.05 2.64
N TYR A 44 -15.11 9.74 2.54
CA TYR A 44 -16.33 9.10 2.10
C TYR A 44 -16.74 8.01 3.07
N THR A 45 -17.99 8.05 3.52
CA THR A 45 -18.57 7.01 4.35
C THR A 45 -19.09 5.87 3.47
N TYR A 46 -18.62 4.67 3.73
CA TYR A 46 -19.08 3.46 3.05
C TYR A 46 -19.89 2.60 4.02
N HIS A 47 -21.09 2.20 3.60
CA HIS A 47 -21.97 1.29 4.33
C HIS A 47 -21.81 -0.12 3.75
N ALA A 48 -21.09 -1.01 4.41
CA ALA A 48 -21.02 -2.42 4.04
C ALA A 48 -22.12 -3.20 4.76
N LYS A 49 -23.04 -3.80 4.01
CA LYS A 49 -23.95 -4.81 4.56
C LYS A 49 -23.19 -6.12 4.70
N VAL A 50 -22.98 -6.59 5.92
CA VAL A 50 -22.36 -7.90 6.17
C VAL A 50 -23.45 -8.95 6.04
N SER A 51 -23.38 -9.77 4.99
CA SER A 51 -24.21 -10.96 4.85
C SER A 51 -23.81 -12.01 5.89
N LYS A 52 -24.82 -12.61 6.55
CA LYS A 52 -24.67 -13.59 7.65
C LYS A 52 -23.97 -14.91 7.30
N ASN A 53 -23.44 -15.10 6.08
CA ASN A 53 -22.99 -16.41 5.60
C ASN A 53 -21.55 -16.83 5.97
N GLU A 54 -20.79 -16.02 6.70
CA GLU A 54 -19.39 -16.36 7.03
C GLU A 54 -19.12 -16.68 8.51
N ARG A 55 -20.13 -16.79 9.36
CA ARG A 55 -19.91 -17.29 10.72
C ARG A 55 -20.47 -18.69 10.89
N LYS A 56 -19.59 -19.63 11.15
CA LYS A 56 -19.90 -20.99 11.58
C LYS A 56 -20.90 -21.00 12.75
N LYS A 57 -21.87 -21.93 12.61
CA LYS A 57 -22.82 -22.38 13.61
C LYS A 57 -22.39 -22.18 15.05
N GLU A 58 -23.05 -21.26 15.72
CA GLU A 58 -23.40 -21.40 17.13
C GLU A 58 -24.84 -20.89 17.31
N THR A 59 -25.64 -21.78 17.84
CA THR A 59 -27.07 -21.63 18.14
C THR A 59 -27.25 -20.63 19.27
N VAL A 60 -27.89 -19.51 19.01
CA VAL A 60 -28.82 -18.82 19.95
C VAL A 60 -29.73 -17.93 19.09
N GLU A 61 -31.04 -18.11 19.25
CA GLU A 61 -32.08 -17.19 18.81
C GLU A 61 -31.81 -15.82 19.45
N ASP A 62 -31.47 -14.80 18.65
CA ASP A 62 -31.91 -13.45 18.99
C ASP A 62 -31.77 -12.49 17.79
N SER A 63 -32.85 -11.69 17.65
CA SER A 63 -33.00 -10.40 16.97
C SER A 63 -32.11 -10.06 15.76
N LYS A 64 -32.78 -9.80 14.65
CA LYS A 64 -32.28 -9.14 13.43
C LYS A 64 -31.67 -7.75 13.77
N GLN A 65 -30.42 -7.71 14.19
CA GLN A 65 -29.58 -6.53 14.11
C GLN A 65 -28.64 -6.69 12.93
N GLU A 66 -28.99 -6.05 11.81
CA GLU A 66 -28.04 -5.81 10.72
C GLU A 66 -26.99 -4.82 11.26
N TRP A 67 -25.77 -5.31 11.49
CA TRP A 67 -24.64 -4.43 11.82
C TRP A 67 -24.15 -3.78 10.52
N GLU A 68 -24.39 -2.49 10.36
CA GLU A 68 -23.72 -1.70 9.33
C GLU A 68 -22.29 -1.41 9.79
N ILE A 69 -21.30 -1.96 9.08
CA ILE A 69 -19.92 -1.56 9.26
C ILE A 69 -19.72 -0.26 8.47
N LEU A 70 -19.60 0.83 9.17
CA LEU A 70 -19.20 2.12 8.61
C LEU A 70 -17.70 2.09 8.35
N SER A 71 -17.30 1.98 7.10
CA SER A 71 -15.91 2.19 6.67
C SER A 71 -15.76 3.59 6.12
N ILE A 72 -14.85 4.38 6.68
CA ILE A 72 -14.49 5.69 6.14
C ILE A 72 -13.37 5.48 5.13
N ILE A 73 -13.65 5.80 3.88
CA ILE A 73 -12.66 5.84 2.81
C ILE A 73 -12.06 7.23 2.77
N ARG A 74 -10.75 7.30 2.87
CA ARG A 74 -9.99 8.54 2.92
C ARG A 74 -8.95 8.57 1.81
N PHE A 75 -9.06 9.51 0.89
CA PHE A 75 -8.05 9.77 -0.13
C PHE A 75 -7.14 10.91 0.31
N ASP A 76 -5.90 10.89 -0.15
CA ASP A 76 -5.00 12.01 0.09
C ASP A 76 -5.42 13.24 -0.71
N PHE A 77 -5.89 13.02 -1.96
CA PHE A 77 -6.44 14.10 -2.77
C PHE A 77 -7.35 13.57 -3.89
N VAL A 78 -8.49 14.24 -4.10
CA VAL A 78 -9.41 14.00 -5.24
C VAL A 78 -9.83 15.34 -5.84
N ALA A 79 -9.77 15.45 -7.15
CA ALA A 79 -10.22 16.64 -7.86
C ALA A 79 -10.82 16.29 -9.23
N THR A 80 -11.69 17.17 -9.74
CA THR A 80 -12.07 17.21 -11.15
C THR A 80 -11.23 18.28 -11.84
N ILE A 81 -10.61 17.94 -12.94
CA ILE A 81 -9.86 18.87 -13.79
C ILE A 81 -10.60 19.09 -15.11
N ARG A 82 -10.45 20.30 -15.67
CA ARG A 82 -10.81 20.60 -17.04
C ARG A 82 -9.53 20.98 -17.78
N THR A 83 -9.23 20.24 -18.83
CA THR A 83 -8.07 20.49 -19.69
C THR A 83 -8.39 21.55 -20.74
N THR A 84 -7.37 22.17 -21.33
CA THR A 84 -7.53 23.26 -22.31
C THR A 84 -8.22 22.85 -23.60
N ASP A 85 -8.33 21.56 -23.88
CA ASP A 85 -9.13 20.99 -24.97
C ASP A 85 -10.64 20.82 -24.63
N GLY A 86 -11.02 21.26 -23.40
CA GLY A 86 -12.40 21.21 -22.91
C GLY A 86 -12.82 19.90 -22.26
N ASN A 87 -11.93 18.89 -22.19
CA ASN A 87 -12.23 17.63 -21.58
C ASN A 87 -12.18 17.70 -20.05
N SER A 88 -13.11 17.03 -19.38
CA SER A 88 -13.10 16.89 -17.92
C SER A 88 -12.63 15.50 -17.53
N LYS A 89 -11.77 15.43 -16.51
CA LYS A 89 -11.22 14.18 -15.95
C LYS A 89 -11.24 14.24 -14.42
N LYS A 90 -11.34 13.09 -13.78
CA LYS A 90 -11.16 12.98 -12.34
C LYS A 90 -9.70 12.59 -12.05
N VAL A 91 -9.07 13.29 -11.12
CA VAL A 91 -7.71 13.00 -10.66
C VAL A 91 -7.76 12.52 -9.21
N ILE A 92 -7.11 11.41 -8.95
CA ILE A 92 -6.93 10.84 -7.62
C ILE A 92 -5.44 10.78 -7.36
N ILE A 93 -5.00 11.30 -6.22
CA ILE A 93 -3.60 11.20 -5.79
C ILE A 93 -3.57 10.44 -4.47
N GLU A 94 -2.64 9.50 -4.36
CA GLU A 94 -2.44 8.68 -3.17
C GLU A 94 -0.95 8.59 -2.85
N ILE A 95 -0.59 8.84 -1.60
CA ILE A 95 0.75 8.65 -1.08
C ILE A 95 0.81 7.29 -0.40
N GLN A 96 1.60 6.38 -0.97
CA GLN A 96 1.72 5.03 -0.47
C GLN A 96 3.11 4.80 0.11
N LYS A 97 3.22 4.74 1.44
CA LYS A 97 4.52 4.60 2.12
C LYS A 97 5.04 3.17 2.11
N SER A 98 4.18 2.17 2.04
CA SER A 98 4.55 0.75 2.07
C SER A 98 4.01 -0.03 0.86
N SER A 99 4.62 -1.18 0.54
CA SER A 99 4.23 -2.09 -0.55
C SER A 99 3.36 -3.26 -0.08
N LYS A 100 2.67 -3.13 1.04
CA LYS A 100 1.87 -4.22 1.63
C LYS A 100 0.72 -4.64 0.71
N PRO A 101 0.41 -5.94 0.59
CA PRO A 101 -0.75 -6.40 -0.18
C PRO A 101 -2.07 -5.81 0.33
N THR A 102 -2.20 -5.58 1.65
CA THR A 102 -3.37 -4.95 2.26
C THR A 102 -3.59 -3.53 1.76
N ASP A 103 -2.53 -2.76 1.58
CA ASP A 103 -2.59 -1.40 1.07
C ASP A 103 -3.03 -1.36 -0.39
N LEU A 104 -2.51 -2.29 -1.21
CA LEU A 104 -2.95 -2.45 -2.59
C LEU A 104 -4.45 -2.77 -2.67
N MET A 105 -4.95 -3.68 -1.81
CA MET A 105 -6.37 -4.04 -1.79
C MET A 105 -7.25 -2.87 -1.32
N ARG A 106 -6.80 -2.13 -0.31
CA ARG A 106 -7.45 -0.90 0.15
C ARG A 106 -7.58 0.10 -0.99
N PHE A 107 -6.49 0.36 -1.71
CA PHE A 107 -6.48 1.27 -2.83
C PHE A 107 -7.42 0.83 -3.97
N ARG A 108 -7.42 -0.47 -4.32
CA ARG A 108 -8.36 -1.01 -5.31
C ARG A 108 -9.82 -0.81 -4.91
N THR A 109 -10.15 -0.97 -3.63
CA THR A 109 -11.48 -0.68 -3.09
C THR A 109 -11.82 0.80 -3.26
N TYR A 110 -10.89 1.69 -2.94
CA TYR A 110 -11.08 3.14 -3.11
C TYR A 110 -11.33 3.51 -4.57
N LEU A 111 -10.54 2.97 -5.48
CA LEU A 111 -10.71 3.20 -6.92
C LEU A 111 -12.06 2.68 -7.42
N ALA A 112 -12.48 1.49 -6.98
CA ALA A 112 -13.79 0.93 -7.33
C ALA A 112 -14.94 1.83 -6.87
N GLU A 113 -14.85 2.42 -5.67
CA GLU A 113 -15.84 3.39 -5.19
C GLU A 113 -15.90 4.65 -6.07
N GLN A 114 -14.76 5.11 -6.60
CA GLN A 114 -14.76 6.24 -7.54
C GLN A 114 -15.40 5.90 -8.89
N TYR A 115 -15.25 4.67 -9.37
CA TYR A 115 -15.94 4.21 -10.57
C TYR A 115 -17.46 4.12 -10.41
N LYS A 116 -17.96 3.83 -9.22
CA LYS A 116 -19.42 3.79 -8.93
C LYS A 116 -20.08 5.16 -8.92
N ARG A 117 -19.31 6.22 -8.74
CA ARG A 117 -19.84 7.57 -8.58
C ARG A 117 -20.16 8.22 -9.91
N ARG A 118 -21.27 8.94 -9.92
CA ARG A 118 -21.59 9.89 -10.98
C ARG A 118 -20.93 11.22 -10.66
N ASP A 119 -20.26 11.79 -11.63
CA ASP A 119 -19.63 13.09 -11.50
C ASP A 119 -20.55 14.16 -12.07
N VAL A 120 -20.60 15.31 -11.40
CA VAL A 120 -21.38 16.46 -11.87
C VAL A 120 -20.42 17.44 -12.57
N VAL A 121 -20.64 17.68 -13.85
CA VAL A 121 -19.84 18.59 -14.67
C VAL A 121 -20.70 19.77 -15.11
N GLU A 122 -20.18 20.99 -15.00
CA GLU A 122 -20.81 22.19 -15.52
C GLU A 122 -20.51 22.31 -17.01
N VAL A 123 -21.56 22.32 -17.81
CA VAL A 123 -21.54 22.59 -19.25
C VAL A 123 -22.37 23.83 -19.57
N ALA A 124 -22.26 24.38 -20.80
CA ALA A 124 -22.98 25.59 -21.16
C ALA A 124 -24.50 25.48 -20.97
N SER A 125 -25.07 24.29 -21.05
CA SER A 125 -26.50 24.01 -20.84
C SER A 125 -26.89 23.75 -19.38
N GLY A 126 -25.97 23.80 -18.39
CA GLY A 126 -26.22 23.54 -16.98
C GLY A 126 -25.34 22.41 -16.42
N LYS A 127 -25.80 21.80 -15.33
CA LYS A 127 -25.08 20.68 -14.67
C LYS A 127 -25.52 19.35 -15.30
N VAL A 128 -24.54 18.53 -15.68
CA VAL A 128 -24.77 17.20 -16.27
C VAL A 128 -24.03 16.15 -15.42
N GLU A 129 -24.73 15.07 -15.11
CA GLU A 129 -24.12 13.89 -14.50
C GLU A 129 -23.49 13.01 -15.58
N LYS A 130 -22.21 12.68 -15.41
CA LYS A 130 -21.53 11.72 -16.29
C LYS A 130 -20.41 10.99 -15.54
N ALA A 131 -19.98 9.82 -16.06
CA ALA A 131 -18.76 9.17 -15.61
C ALA A 131 -17.55 9.86 -16.24
N LEU A 132 -16.66 10.39 -15.43
CA LEU A 132 -15.41 10.99 -15.92
C LEU A 132 -14.30 9.96 -16.07
N PRO A 133 -13.44 10.06 -17.10
CA PRO A 133 -12.19 9.33 -17.14
C PRO A 133 -11.35 9.61 -15.89
N ILE A 134 -10.73 8.57 -15.32
CA ILE A 134 -9.96 8.66 -14.08
C ILE A 134 -8.47 8.69 -14.40
N ILE A 135 -7.74 9.54 -13.70
CA ILE A 135 -6.29 9.58 -13.64
C ILE A 135 -5.88 9.26 -12.20
N CYS A 136 -5.03 8.24 -12.02
CA CYS A 136 -4.47 7.90 -10.73
C CYS A 136 -3.00 8.30 -10.66
N ILE A 137 -2.62 9.05 -9.63
CA ILE A 137 -1.24 9.44 -9.34
C ILE A 137 -0.84 8.79 -8.02
N TYR A 138 0.23 8.00 -8.05
CA TYR A 138 0.75 7.28 -6.91
C TYR A 138 2.13 7.81 -6.55
N LEU A 139 2.27 8.35 -5.34
CA LEU A 139 3.55 8.75 -4.77
C LEU A 139 4.04 7.61 -3.86
N LEU A 140 4.99 6.81 -4.37
CA LEU A 140 5.44 5.59 -3.71
C LEU A 140 6.66 5.87 -2.84
N GLY A 141 6.58 5.62 -1.55
CA GLY A 141 7.69 5.67 -0.58
C GLY A 141 8.64 4.47 -0.67
N PHE A 142 8.43 3.57 -1.62
CA PHE A 142 9.20 2.34 -1.84
C PHE A 142 9.57 2.17 -3.31
N LYS A 143 10.47 1.21 -3.59
CA LYS A 143 10.91 0.87 -4.94
C LYS A 143 10.09 -0.27 -5.51
N LEU A 144 9.68 -0.14 -6.78
CA LEU A 144 9.07 -1.23 -7.54
C LEU A 144 10.15 -2.20 -8.01
N THR A 145 9.84 -3.50 -7.96
CA THR A 145 10.77 -4.54 -8.42
C THR A 145 11.05 -4.37 -9.91
N ASN A 146 12.33 -4.43 -10.29
CA ASN A 146 12.82 -4.35 -11.67
C ASN A 146 12.56 -3.05 -12.43
N ILE A 147 12.12 -1.97 -11.77
CA ILE A 147 11.90 -0.66 -12.38
C ILE A 147 12.76 0.39 -11.69
N GLN A 148 13.68 1.02 -12.44
CA GLN A 148 14.61 2.03 -11.91
C GLN A 148 14.19 3.47 -12.18
N SER A 149 13.13 3.70 -12.97
CA SER A 149 12.66 5.04 -13.32
C SER A 149 11.99 5.72 -12.13
N ALA A 150 12.33 6.98 -11.86
CA ALA A 150 11.69 7.75 -10.77
C ALA A 150 10.22 8.07 -11.06
N ALA A 151 9.85 8.25 -12.33
CA ALA A 151 8.46 8.52 -12.72
C ALA A 151 8.07 7.65 -13.91
N ILE A 152 6.89 7.04 -13.84
CA ILE A 152 6.37 6.08 -14.81
C ILE A 152 4.95 6.49 -15.16
N LYS A 153 4.63 6.50 -16.45
CA LYS A 153 3.26 6.66 -16.94
C LYS A 153 2.79 5.33 -17.55
N VAL A 154 1.65 4.84 -17.09
CA VAL A 154 0.92 3.72 -17.68
C VAL A 154 -0.21 4.30 -18.52
N CYS A 155 -0.14 4.10 -19.84
CA CYS A 155 -1.08 4.66 -20.81
C CYS A 155 -1.99 3.58 -21.38
N ARG A 156 -3.17 4.00 -21.81
CA ARG A 156 -4.10 3.18 -22.58
C ARG A 156 -3.93 3.46 -24.06
N ASN A 157 -3.64 2.43 -24.82
CA ASN A 157 -3.67 2.51 -26.28
C ASN A 157 -4.80 1.63 -26.81
N TYR A 158 -5.52 2.15 -27.81
CA TYR A 158 -6.51 1.36 -28.53
C TYR A 158 -5.82 0.68 -29.69
N ILE A 159 -5.99 -0.63 -29.77
CA ILE A 159 -5.43 -1.44 -30.86
C ILE A 159 -6.60 -2.08 -31.61
N ASP A 160 -6.66 -1.86 -32.92
CA ASP A 160 -7.55 -2.64 -33.78
C ASP A 160 -7.07 -4.10 -33.79
N MET A 161 -7.90 -4.99 -33.25
CA MET A 161 -7.53 -6.39 -33.10
C MET A 161 -7.45 -7.13 -34.43
N VAL A 162 -8.06 -6.61 -35.49
CA VAL A 162 -8.04 -7.21 -36.82
C VAL A 162 -6.79 -6.78 -37.60
N SER A 163 -6.54 -5.49 -37.68
CA SER A 163 -5.40 -4.93 -38.42
C SER A 163 -4.11 -4.83 -37.59
N GLN A 164 -4.18 -5.03 -36.27
CA GLN A 164 -3.07 -4.87 -35.32
C GLN A 164 -2.47 -3.45 -35.33
N THR A 165 -3.25 -2.45 -35.72
CA THR A 165 -2.82 -1.04 -35.79
C THR A 165 -3.35 -0.24 -34.63
N GLU A 166 -2.63 0.82 -34.24
CA GLU A 166 -3.05 1.73 -33.19
C GLU A 166 -4.17 2.65 -33.69
N ILE A 167 -5.27 2.72 -32.93
CA ILE A 167 -6.38 3.66 -33.14
C ILE A 167 -6.08 4.92 -32.35
N LYS A 168 -5.83 6.03 -33.03
CA LYS A 168 -5.49 7.32 -32.40
C LYS A 168 -6.72 8.04 -31.80
N GLN A 169 -7.91 7.79 -32.37
CA GLN A 169 -9.16 8.37 -31.90
C GLN A 169 -9.52 7.81 -30.53
N LYS A 170 -9.79 8.68 -29.56
CA LYS A 170 -10.27 8.32 -28.24
C LYS A 170 -11.79 8.31 -28.18
N ASN A 171 -12.34 7.49 -27.31
CA ASN A 171 -13.78 7.37 -27.10
C ASN A 171 -14.12 7.51 -25.62
N GLU A 172 -15.03 8.44 -25.29
CA GLU A 172 -15.39 8.74 -23.90
C GLU A 172 -15.90 7.52 -23.12
N TRP A 173 -16.65 6.64 -23.76
CA TRP A 173 -17.20 5.45 -23.11
C TRP A 173 -16.09 4.47 -22.71
N ILE A 174 -15.12 4.23 -23.61
CA ILE A 174 -13.96 3.37 -23.31
C ILE A 174 -13.08 4.02 -22.23
N ASP A 175 -12.84 5.34 -22.36
CA ASP A 175 -12.00 6.07 -21.41
C ASP A 175 -12.62 6.11 -20.00
N ALA A 176 -13.96 6.13 -19.88
CA ALA A 176 -14.64 6.09 -18.60
C ALA A 176 -14.57 4.71 -17.91
N LEU A 177 -14.33 3.62 -18.65
CA LEU A 177 -14.20 2.26 -18.08
C LEU A 177 -12.81 1.89 -17.59
N THR A 178 -11.80 2.73 -17.85
CA THR A 178 -10.41 2.47 -17.51
C THR A 178 -9.76 3.74 -16.96
N HIS A 179 -8.51 3.64 -16.47
CA HIS A 179 -7.78 4.80 -15.98
C HIS A 179 -6.34 4.82 -16.48
N ASP A 180 -5.74 6.00 -16.52
CA ASP A 180 -4.30 6.19 -16.69
C ASP A 180 -3.63 6.23 -15.31
N GLY A 181 -2.45 5.63 -15.20
CA GLY A 181 -1.68 5.57 -13.97
C GLY A 181 -0.36 6.33 -14.08
N TYR A 182 -0.05 7.14 -13.07
CA TYR A 182 1.22 7.81 -12.93
C TYR A 182 1.85 7.38 -11.61
N PHE A 183 3.05 6.81 -11.68
CA PHE A 183 3.73 6.25 -10.52
C PHE A 183 5.04 6.99 -10.31
N VAL A 184 5.21 7.59 -9.14
CA VAL A 184 6.43 8.27 -8.74
C VAL A 184 7.10 7.45 -7.65
N GLN A 185 8.27 6.89 -7.94
CA GLN A 185 9.10 6.19 -6.98
C GLN A 185 10.00 7.20 -6.25
N ILE A 186 9.55 7.70 -5.10
CA ILE A 186 10.26 8.70 -4.30
C ILE A 186 11.72 8.31 -4.01
N PRO A 187 12.05 7.03 -3.67
CA PRO A 187 13.43 6.62 -3.43
C PRO A 187 14.36 6.66 -4.67
N HIS A 188 13.81 6.86 -5.87
CA HIS A 188 14.57 7.05 -7.10
C HIS A 188 14.71 8.52 -7.52
N ILE A 189 14.10 9.44 -6.78
CA ILE A 189 14.30 10.89 -7.00
C ILE A 189 15.68 11.26 -6.46
N THR A 190 16.64 11.44 -7.35
CA THR A 190 18.03 11.75 -6.98
C THR A 190 18.70 12.62 -8.03
N GLY A 191 19.63 13.45 -7.59
CA GLY A 191 20.47 14.26 -8.46
C GLY A 191 19.90 15.65 -8.76
N LYS A 192 20.61 16.41 -9.58
CA LYS A 192 20.21 17.79 -9.92
C LYS A 192 19.03 17.80 -10.87
N PRO A 193 17.90 18.43 -10.51
CA PRO A 193 16.72 18.50 -11.36
C PRO A 193 16.99 19.38 -12.60
N ARG A 194 16.60 18.88 -13.78
CA ARG A 194 16.78 19.54 -15.09
C ARG A 194 15.44 19.95 -15.72
N THR A 195 14.45 19.07 -15.64
CA THR A 195 13.12 19.30 -16.20
C THR A 195 12.17 19.87 -15.16
N SER A 196 11.03 20.46 -15.59
CA SER A 196 9.99 20.95 -14.67
C SER A 196 9.47 19.83 -13.76
N LEU A 197 9.33 18.60 -14.30
CA LEU A 197 8.92 17.44 -13.51
C LEU A 197 9.96 17.09 -12.44
N GLU A 198 11.25 17.02 -12.80
CA GLU A 198 12.30 16.73 -11.83
C GLU A 198 12.41 17.84 -10.75
N LYS A 199 12.20 19.12 -11.11
CA LYS A 199 12.16 20.23 -10.17
C LYS A 199 10.98 20.10 -9.20
N LEU A 200 9.78 19.77 -9.70
CA LEU A 200 8.64 19.49 -8.84
C LEU A 200 8.92 18.31 -7.91
N LEU A 201 9.42 17.19 -8.45
CA LEU A 201 9.67 15.99 -7.68
C LEU A 201 10.80 16.15 -6.65
N SER A 202 11.75 17.06 -6.86
CA SER A 202 12.87 17.28 -5.94
C SER A 202 12.45 17.67 -4.52
N VAL A 203 11.24 18.24 -4.35
CA VAL A 203 10.71 18.55 -3.01
C VAL A 203 10.37 17.28 -2.23
N PHE A 204 10.11 16.16 -2.91
CA PHE A 204 9.81 14.85 -2.32
C PHE A 204 11.06 13.99 -2.09
N GLU A 205 12.25 14.40 -2.54
CA GLU A 205 13.49 13.65 -2.32
C GLU A 205 13.70 13.39 -0.82
N GLN A 206 13.93 12.13 -0.45
CA GLN A 206 14.09 11.70 0.94
C GLN A 206 15.58 11.68 1.34
N LYS A 207 16.18 12.86 1.41
CA LYS A 207 17.56 13.08 1.83
C LYS A 207 17.70 14.38 2.64
N TYR A 208 18.83 14.54 3.26
CA TYR A 208 19.22 15.75 4.01
C TYR A 208 18.22 16.12 5.11
N PHE A 209 17.78 15.11 5.87
CA PHE A 209 16.90 15.32 7.02
C PHE A 209 17.66 15.90 8.20
N PHE A 210 16.98 16.80 8.92
CA PHE A 210 17.50 17.42 10.13
C PHE A 210 17.21 16.60 11.39
N ASP A 211 16.20 15.76 11.33
CA ASP A 211 15.72 14.98 12.46
C ASP A 211 15.65 13.49 12.13
N GLU A 212 15.76 12.66 13.17
CA GLU A 212 15.66 11.20 13.03
C GLU A 212 14.27 10.73 12.57
N LYS A 213 13.26 11.59 12.70
CA LYS A 213 11.88 11.33 12.30
C LYS A 213 11.59 11.68 10.84
N ASN A 214 12.57 12.20 10.12
CA ASN A 214 12.45 12.63 8.72
C ASN A 214 11.30 13.62 8.48
N THR A 215 10.98 14.46 9.48
CA THR A 215 9.90 15.44 9.38
C THR A 215 10.34 16.73 8.70
N LEU A 216 11.60 17.11 8.91
CA LEU A 216 12.19 18.32 8.38
C LEU A 216 13.43 18.02 7.54
N LYS A 217 13.55 18.66 6.39
CA LYS A 217 14.69 18.46 5.48
C LYS A 217 15.26 19.77 4.96
N ASP A 218 16.54 19.76 4.59
CA ASP A 218 17.15 20.87 3.88
C ASP A 218 16.88 20.77 2.38
N TYR A 219 16.44 21.89 1.79
CA TYR A 219 16.17 22.00 0.36
C TYR A 219 17.14 23.02 -0.25
N GLU A 220 18.04 22.55 -1.10
CA GLU A 220 19.14 23.37 -1.67
C GLU A 220 19.02 23.57 -3.18
N TYR A 221 18.00 23.01 -3.83
CA TYR A 221 17.85 23.14 -5.28
C TYR A 221 17.45 24.56 -5.70
N PRO A 222 17.93 25.05 -6.86
CA PRO A 222 17.52 26.34 -7.40
C PRO A 222 16.01 26.37 -7.70
N ILE A 223 15.39 27.50 -7.37
CA ILE A 223 13.97 27.73 -7.58
C ILE A 223 13.85 28.85 -8.61
N ASP A 224 13.49 28.48 -9.84
CA ASP A 224 13.35 29.37 -10.99
C ASP A 224 11.91 29.48 -11.53
N ASP A 225 10.97 28.77 -10.90
CA ASP A 225 9.55 28.76 -11.21
C ASP A 225 8.72 29.35 -10.05
N ASP A 226 7.80 30.25 -10.34
CA ASP A 226 6.99 30.95 -9.33
C ASP A 226 6.05 30.03 -8.56
N ASN A 227 5.56 28.95 -9.18
CA ASN A 227 4.70 27.97 -8.50
C ASN A 227 5.53 27.09 -7.58
N LEU A 228 6.71 26.65 -8.05
CA LEU A 228 7.68 25.92 -7.21
C LEU A 228 8.11 26.78 -6.02
N LYS A 229 8.38 28.09 -6.23
CA LYS A 229 8.70 29.02 -5.16
C LYS A 229 7.58 29.10 -4.13
N MET A 230 6.32 29.25 -4.59
CA MET A 230 5.16 29.27 -3.71
C MET A 230 5.03 27.96 -2.93
N MET A 231 5.21 26.81 -3.60
CA MET A 231 5.17 25.50 -2.97
C MET A 231 6.23 25.36 -1.86
N VAL A 232 7.47 25.75 -2.14
CA VAL A 232 8.56 25.71 -1.17
C VAL A 232 8.31 26.66 0.00
N GLU A 233 7.77 27.86 -0.23
CA GLU A 233 7.40 28.79 0.85
C GLU A 233 6.29 28.20 1.73
N MET A 234 5.28 27.52 1.16
CA MET A 234 4.25 26.81 1.92
C MET A 234 4.88 25.69 2.78
N LEU A 235 5.84 24.95 2.25
CA LEU A 235 6.58 23.91 3.01
C LEU A 235 7.43 24.50 4.13
N LYS A 236 8.04 25.69 3.94
CA LYS A 236 8.75 26.43 5.00
C LYS A 236 7.80 26.86 6.11
N HIS A 237 6.62 27.37 5.74
CA HIS A 237 5.59 27.70 6.72
C HIS A 237 5.13 26.46 7.50
N ALA A 238 4.90 25.33 6.82
CA ALA A 238 4.57 24.06 7.47
C ALA A 238 5.67 23.58 8.42
N ALA A 239 6.95 23.76 8.05
CA ALA A 239 8.09 23.45 8.91
C ALA A 239 8.15 24.33 10.19
N SER A 240 7.65 25.56 10.12
CA SER A 240 7.63 26.50 11.25
C SER A 240 6.37 26.34 12.12
N ASP A 241 5.30 25.74 11.60
CA ASP A 241 4.03 25.59 12.29
C ASP A 241 4.08 24.47 13.33
N ALA A 242 3.91 24.80 14.61
CA ALA A 242 3.99 23.87 15.72
C ALA A 242 2.93 22.74 15.64
N LYS A 243 1.74 23.03 15.11
CA LYS A 243 0.67 22.04 14.94
C LYS A 243 1.06 21.02 13.87
N THR A 244 1.50 21.50 12.69
CA THR A 244 1.93 20.63 11.59
C THR A 244 3.11 19.74 12.02
N ARG A 245 4.08 20.29 12.76
CA ARG A 245 5.21 19.49 13.27
C ARG A 245 4.75 18.37 14.20
N ARG A 246 3.82 18.66 15.12
CA ARG A 246 3.25 17.64 16.00
C ARG A 246 2.52 16.55 15.20
N GLU A 247 1.70 16.91 14.23
CA GLU A 247 0.97 15.96 13.38
C GLU A 247 1.93 15.07 12.56
N MET A 248 3.04 15.63 12.05
CA MET A 248 4.09 14.83 11.40
C MET A 248 4.77 13.85 12.37
N GLU A 249 5.07 14.28 13.59
CA GLU A 249 5.66 13.43 14.62
C GLU A 249 4.71 12.30 15.04
N GLU A 250 3.44 12.60 15.23
CA GLU A 250 2.40 11.60 15.54
C GLU A 250 2.28 10.56 14.41
N ALA A 251 2.30 11.02 13.15
CA ALA A 251 2.28 10.13 11.99
C ALA A 251 3.54 9.25 11.92
N TRP A 252 4.71 9.80 12.24
CA TRP A 252 5.95 9.03 12.29
C TRP A 252 5.89 7.94 13.37
N TRP A 253 5.41 8.27 14.58
CA TRP A 253 5.24 7.29 15.65
C TRP A 253 4.24 6.19 15.28
N ALA A 254 3.16 6.53 14.58
CA ALA A 254 2.20 5.55 14.09
C ALA A 254 2.85 4.57 13.09
N ASP A 255 3.62 5.09 12.12
CA ASP A 255 4.34 4.30 11.13
C ASP A 255 5.40 3.37 11.79
N GLU A 256 6.15 3.87 12.79
CA GLU A 256 7.15 3.08 13.51
C GLU A 256 6.53 1.98 14.38
N ASN A 257 5.44 2.28 15.08
CA ASN A 257 4.70 1.29 15.85
C ASN A 257 4.14 0.18 14.95
N GLU A 258 3.62 0.53 13.77
CA GLU A 258 3.13 -0.46 12.81
C GLU A 258 4.25 -1.38 12.31
N LYS A 259 5.43 -0.83 11.97
CA LYS A 259 6.60 -1.61 11.56
C LYS A 259 7.06 -2.57 12.67
N GLU A 260 7.08 -2.10 13.91
CA GLU A 260 7.47 -2.93 15.05
C GLU A 260 6.47 -4.07 15.28
N GLN A 261 5.16 -3.80 15.20
CA GLN A 261 4.15 -4.84 15.29
C GLN A 261 4.31 -5.90 14.19
N GLU A 262 4.57 -5.49 12.95
CA GLU A 262 4.82 -6.44 11.86
C GLU A 262 6.06 -7.29 12.07
N ARG A 263 7.13 -6.68 12.60
CA ARG A 263 8.35 -7.43 12.95
C ARG A 263 8.05 -8.51 13.98
N LEU A 264 7.35 -8.14 15.06
CA LEU A 264 6.95 -9.07 16.13
C LEU A 264 6.02 -10.17 15.62
N GLU A 265 5.05 -9.85 14.77
CA GLU A 265 4.17 -10.86 14.16
C GLU A 265 4.94 -11.84 13.27
N LYS A 266 5.92 -11.34 12.52
CA LYS A 266 6.77 -12.19 11.68
C LYS A 266 7.63 -13.13 12.54
N GLU A 267 8.28 -12.62 13.57
CA GLU A 267 9.06 -13.41 14.52
C GLU A 267 8.20 -14.46 15.23
N LEU A 268 6.98 -14.11 15.62
CA LEU A 268 6.02 -15.03 16.22
C LEU A 268 5.65 -16.16 15.26
N LYS A 269 5.37 -15.85 13.99
CA LYS A 269 5.04 -16.86 12.96
C LYS A 269 6.23 -17.78 12.68
N GLU A 270 7.44 -17.26 12.64
CA GLU A 270 8.66 -18.06 12.44
C GLU A 270 8.92 -18.98 13.64
N THR A 271 8.75 -18.46 14.86
CA THR A 271 8.88 -19.25 16.08
C THR A 271 7.82 -20.36 16.18
N ALA A 272 6.58 -20.06 15.83
CA ALA A 272 5.49 -21.05 15.81
C ALA A 272 5.79 -22.21 14.83
N LYS A 273 6.30 -21.90 13.63
CA LYS A 273 6.73 -22.92 12.66
C LYS A 273 7.88 -23.79 13.20
N ALA A 274 8.87 -23.15 13.83
CA ALA A 274 10.00 -23.89 14.41
C ALA A 274 9.57 -24.81 15.57
N ILE A 275 8.57 -24.40 16.36
CA ILE A 275 7.96 -25.25 17.40
C ILE A 275 7.26 -26.44 16.77
N GLU A 276 6.43 -26.22 15.75
CA GLU A 276 5.72 -27.30 15.05
C GLU A 276 6.69 -28.34 14.44
N GLU A 277 7.80 -27.90 13.86
CA GLU A 277 8.83 -28.80 13.32
C GLU A 277 9.51 -29.62 14.43
N LYS A 278 9.80 -28.97 15.56
CA LYS A 278 10.37 -29.67 16.73
C LYS A 278 9.40 -30.69 17.32
N ASP A 279 8.13 -30.36 17.42
CA ASP A 279 7.10 -31.28 17.93
C ASP A 279 6.99 -32.51 17.04
N LYS A 280 7.04 -32.37 15.71
CA LYS A 280 7.09 -33.50 14.77
C LYS A 280 8.31 -34.38 15.01
N THR A 281 9.48 -33.78 15.18
CA THR A 281 10.74 -34.51 15.46
C THR A 281 10.68 -35.26 16.80
N ILE A 282 10.10 -34.64 17.82
CA ILE A 282 9.88 -35.28 19.13
C ILE A 282 8.94 -36.47 19.00
N GLU A 283 7.86 -36.34 18.28
CA GLU A 283 6.88 -37.42 18.07
C GLU A 283 7.52 -38.61 17.31
N GLU A 284 8.30 -38.34 16.27
CA GLU A 284 9.06 -39.38 15.55
C GLU A 284 10.09 -40.10 16.46
N SER A 285 10.80 -39.31 17.27
CA SER A 285 11.75 -39.87 18.24
C SER A 285 11.07 -40.74 19.30
N ARG A 286 9.91 -40.34 19.80
CA ARG A 286 9.09 -41.15 20.72
C ARG A 286 8.66 -42.48 20.09
N LYS A 287 8.20 -42.47 18.86
CA LYS A 287 7.82 -43.71 18.12
C LYS A 287 9.02 -44.64 17.99
N SER A 288 10.19 -44.11 17.63
CA SER A 288 11.43 -44.88 17.51
C SER A 288 11.89 -45.48 18.89
N LEU A 289 11.71 -44.74 19.98
CA LEU A 289 12.01 -45.24 21.31
C LEU A 289 11.10 -46.40 21.70
N VAL A 290 9.80 -46.30 21.50
CA VAL A 290 8.84 -47.38 21.77
C VAL A 290 9.15 -48.64 20.96
N GLU A 291 9.60 -48.51 19.72
CA GLU A 291 10.03 -49.64 18.91
C GLU A 291 11.32 -50.31 19.42
N LYS A 292 12.26 -49.50 19.86
CA LYS A 292 13.49 -50.01 20.49
C LYS A 292 13.20 -50.72 21.82
N ASP A 293 12.31 -50.20 22.63
CA ASP A 293 11.94 -50.83 23.93
C ASP A 293 11.31 -52.21 23.67
N LYS A 294 10.44 -52.36 22.69
CA LYS A 294 9.88 -53.67 22.27
C LYS A 294 11.00 -54.64 21.85
N THR A 295 11.95 -54.15 21.07
CA THR A 295 13.10 -54.95 20.60
C THR A 295 13.98 -55.40 21.80
N ILE A 296 14.14 -54.55 22.78
CA ILE A 296 14.89 -54.88 24.03
C ILE A 296 14.14 -55.98 24.80
N GLU A 297 12.84 -55.83 25.02
CA GLU A 297 12.02 -56.83 25.68
C GLU A 297 12.09 -58.22 25.01
N GLU A 298 12.02 -58.26 23.66
CA GLU A 298 12.18 -59.48 22.89
C GLU A 298 13.58 -60.13 23.07
N LYS A 299 14.60 -59.32 23.06
CA LYS A 299 15.99 -59.80 23.33
C LYS A 299 16.18 -60.32 24.74
N ASP A 300 15.62 -59.65 25.72
CA ASP A 300 15.69 -60.08 27.12
C ASP A 300 15.00 -61.45 27.32
N ARG A 301 13.82 -61.67 26.72
CA ARG A 301 13.19 -62.99 26.71
C ARG A 301 14.06 -64.06 26.06
N THR A 302 14.66 -63.71 24.91
CA THR A 302 15.56 -64.67 24.22
C THR A 302 16.81 -64.98 25.07
N ILE A 303 17.34 -64.03 25.80
CA ILE A 303 18.46 -64.21 26.74
C ILE A 303 18.02 -65.15 27.88
N GLU A 304 16.87 -64.91 28.50
CA GLU A 304 16.33 -65.76 29.59
C GLU A 304 16.13 -67.20 29.13
N GLU A 305 15.63 -67.44 27.91
CA GLU A 305 15.45 -68.77 27.33
C GLU A 305 16.82 -69.48 27.14
N LYS A 306 17.80 -68.76 26.58
CA LYS A 306 19.16 -69.30 26.39
C LYS A 306 19.88 -69.58 27.73
N ASP A 307 19.67 -68.78 28.72
CA ASP A 307 20.25 -68.99 30.05
C ASP A 307 19.69 -70.25 30.70
N LYS A 308 18.39 -70.53 30.55
CA LYS A 308 17.74 -71.77 30.98
C LYS A 308 18.31 -72.97 30.25
N GLU A 309 18.48 -72.88 28.95
CA GLU A 309 19.07 -73.94 28.12
C GLU A 309 20.53 -74.26 28.52
N ILE A 310 21.32 -73.18 28.75
CA ILE A 310 22.68 -73.28 29.22
C ILE A 310 22.74 -73.97 30.63
N GLU A 311 21.81 -73.64 31.54
CA GLU A 311 21.75 -74.28 32.84
C GLU A 311 21.36 -75.77 32.71
N GLU A 312 20.46 -76.09 31.81
CA GLU A 312 20.07 -77.48 31.56
C GLU A 312 21.20 -78.28 30.94
N LEU A 313 21.92 -77.77 30.01
CA LEU A 313 23.12 -78.37 29.41
C LEU A 313 24.23 -78.56 30.47
N LYS A 314 24.45 -77.58 31.33
CA LYS A 314 25.39 -77.70 32.46
C LYS A 314 25.01 -78.82 33.46
N ARG A 315 23.72 -79.01 33.66
CA ARG A 315 23.22 -80.15 34.50
C ARG A 315 23.44 -81.50 33.82
N GLN A 316 23.27 -81.58 32.52
CA GLN A 316 23.54 -82.85 31.78
C GLN A 316 25.04 -83.23 31.72
N LEU A 317 25.92 -82.24 31.62
CA LEU A 317 27.39 -82.45 31.66
C LEU A 317 27.97 -82.83 33.03
N LYS A 318 27.22 -82.68 34.11
CA LYS A 318 27.61 -83.03 35.46
C LYS A 318 27.12 -84.44 35.91
N LYS A 319 26.36 -85.15 35.04
CA LYS A 319 26.00 -86.55 35.17
C LYS A 319 26.92 -87.43 34.39
#